data_23ebf082a3577ea3511d58cfc054242a
#
_entry.id   23ebf082a3577ea3511d58cfc054242a
#
_cell.length_a   1.000
_cell.length_b   1.000
_cell.length_c   1.000
_cell.angle_alpha   90.00
_cell.angle_beta   90.00
_cell.angle_gamma   90.00
#
_symmetry.space_group_name_H-M   'P 1'
#
loop_
_entity.id
_entity.type
_entity.pdbx_description
1 polymer ?
#
loop_
_entity_poly.entity_id
_entity_poly.type
_entity_poly.pdbx_seq_one_letter_code
_entity_poly.pdbx_strand_id
1 'polypeptide(L)'
;MNSAGGTLLLGVDDGGNLIGLGPDYTTLKQPDADRFELWLRGMWRTRMGTNAAALPQVDFAPTPDGTAEVCRVTAPPSPLPVYLKPAKGRDGAALWVRVGNSTRRLEVDDAVDYVMLRWPRINHVAWPIRLGNFLLRRDQSRRALPINPAAAVTAATGSRDDEGAGQ
;
A
#
# COMPACT_ATOMS: atom_id res chain seq x y z
N MET A 1 -9.88 -9.47 6.00
CA MET A 1 -9.74 -9.08 4.58
C MET A 1 -9.06 -10.16 3.74
N ASN A 2 -7.83 -10.58 4.03
CA ASN A 2 -7.16 -11.66 3.26
C ASN A 2 -7.78 -13.06 3.43
N SER A 3 -8.61 -13.27 4.45
CA SER A 3 -9.41 -14.47 4.70
C SER A 3 -10.90 -14.18 4.44
N ALA A 4 -11.78 -14.69 5.28
CA ALA A 4 -13.25 -14.54 5.12
C ALA A 4 -13.80 -13.14 5.44
N GLY A 5 -12.95 -12.21 5.83
CA GLY A 5 -13.39 -10.94 6.42
C GLY A 5 -13.58 -11.05 7.93
N GLY A 6 -14.33 -10.14 8.52
CA GLY A 6 -14.65 -10.17 9.95
C GLY A 6 -15.14 -8.84 10.48
N THR A 7 -15.53 -8.83 11.74
CA THR A 7 -15.95 -7.64 12.47
C THR A 7 -15.00 -7.38 13.64
N LEU A 8 -14.64 -6.12 13.83
CA LEU A 8 -13.89 -5.62 14.96
C LEU A 8 -14.78 -4.67 15.73
N LEU A 9 -14.86 -4.84 17.04
CA LEU A 9 -15.52 -3.91 17.95
C LEU A 9 -14.44 -3.10 18.70
N LEU A 10 -14.62 -1.80 18.76
CA LEU A 10 -13.76 -0.87 19.48
C LEU A 10 -14.61 -0.21 20.59
N GLY A 11 -14.05 -0.03 21.78
CA GLY A 11 -14.77 0.39 22.97
C GLY A 11 -15.47 -0.76 23.70
N VAL A 12 -15.01 -2.02 23.46
CA VAL A 12 -15.52 -3.23 24.14
C VAL A 12 -14.31 -3.98 24.70
N ASP A 13 -14.39 -4.42 25.93
CA ASP A 13 -13.33 -5.20 26.57
C ASP A 13 -13.43 -6.70 26.24
N ASP A 14 -12.44 -7.50 26.68
CA ASP A 14 -12.40 -8.95 26.44
C ASP A 14 -13.54 -9.71 27.14
N GLY A 15 -14.17 -9.13 28.15
CA GLY A 15 -15.35 -9.67 28.84
C GLY A 15 -16.66 -9.35 28.13
N GLY A 16 -16.62 -8.54 27.06
CA GLY A 16 -17.80 -8.09 26.32
C GLY A 16 -18.48 -6.86 26.96
N ASN A 17 -17.86 -6.21 27.95
CA ASN A 17 -18.40 -5.00 28.54
C ASN A 17 -18.17 -3.78 27.62
N LEU A 18 -19.17 -2.92 27.50
CA LEU A 18 -19.11 -1.71 26.70
C LEU A 18 -18.41 -0.61 27.50
N ILE A 19 -17.13 -0.37 27.23
CA ILE A 19 -16.33 0.69 27.90
C ILE A 19 -16.37 2.03 27.14
N GLY A 20 -16.79 2.00 25.87
CA GLY A 20 -16.88 3.17 25.01
C GLY A 20 -15.56 3.70 24.49
N LEU A 21 -15.64 4.69 23.59
CA LEU A 21 -14.48 5.31 22.91
C LEU A 21 -14.00 6.60 23.57
N GLY A 22 -14.58 6.99 24.70
CA GLY A 22 -14.20 8.22 25.40
C GLY A 22 -12.69 8.39 25.62
N PRO A 23 -11.99 7.38 26.16
CA PRO A 23 -10.53 7.43 26.33
C PRO A 23 -9.78 7.57 25.00
N ASP A 24 -10.23 6.92 23.93
CA ASP A 24 -9.61 6.99 22.62
C ASP A 24 -9.78 8.38 22.00
N TYR A 25 -10.94 8.97 22.15
CA TYR A 25 -11.22 10.33 21.66
C TYR A 25 -10.29 11.38 22.27
N THR A 26 -9.92 11.23 23.55
CA THR A 26 -9.02 12.19 24.22
C THR A 26 -7.62 12.24 23.58
N THR A 27 -7.23 11.22 22.83
CA THR A 27 -5.96 11.20 22.10
C THR A 27 -5.98 12.05 20.83
N LEU A 28 -7.18 12.47 20.39
CA LEU A 28 -7.39 13.24 19.18
C LEU A 28 -7.45 14.74 19.49
N LYS A 29 -7.05 15.57 18.51
CA LYS A 29 -7.14 17.05 18.65
C LYS A 29 -8.58 17.54 18.81
N GLN A 30 -9.53 16.84 18.22
CA GLN A 30 -10.97 17.05 18.36
C GLN A 30 -11.57 15.69 18.74
N PRO A 31 -12.12 15.56 19.95
CA PRO A 31 -12.58 14.28 20.50
C PRO A 31 -14.01 13.95 20.05
N ASP A 32 -14.19 13.56 18.81
CA ASP A 32 -15.47 13.16 18.23
C ASP A 32 -15.35 11.92 17.32
N ALA A 33 -16.49 11.32 16.99
CA ALA A 33 -16.60 10.12 16.15
C ALA A 33 -16.07 10.36 14.74
N ASP A 34 -16.35 11.52 14.13
CA ASP A 34 -15.91 11.86 12.77
C ASP A 34 -14.38 11.90 12.68
N ARG A 35 -13.74 12.51 13.68
CA ARG A 35 -12.27 12.58 13.75
C ARG A 35 -11.65 11.23 14.01
N PHE A 36 -12.31 10.40 14.81
CA PHE A 36 -11.85 9.03 15.03
C PHE A 36 -11.94 8.20 13.75
N GLU A 37 -13.03 8.27 12.99
CA GLU A 37 -13.16 7.61 11.70
C GLU A 37 -12.12 8.12 10.70
N LEU A 38 -11.90 9.43 10.62
CA LEU A 38 -10.91 10.02 9.73
C LEU A 38 -9.49 9.54 10.08
N TRP A 39 -9.18 9.42 11.36
CA TRP A 39 -7.91 8.88 11.84
C TRP A 39 -7.75 7.40 11.46
N LEU A 40 -8.78 6.56 11.68
CA LEU A 40 -8.79 5.15 11.28
C LEU A 40 -8.56 4.99 9.77
N ARG A 41 -9.30 5.72 8.95
CA ARG A 41 -9.17 5.67 7.48
C ARG A 41 -7.79 6.16 7.02
N GLY A 42 -7.25 7.18 7.66
CA GLY A 42 -5.88 7.68 7.42
C GLY A 42 -4.83 6.62 7.73
N MET A 43 -4.95 5.95 8.86
CA MET A 43 -4.08 4.85 9.27
C MET A 43 -4.16 3.69 8.27
N TRP A 44 -5.35 3.24 7.90
CA TRP A 44 -5.53 2.15 6.93
C TRP A 44 -4.94 2.50 5.57
N ARG A 45 -5.20 3.71 5.07
CA ARG A 45 -4.62 4.17 3.80
C ARG A 45 -3.10 4.13 3.81
N THR A 46 -2.49 4.57 4.89
CA THR A 46 -1.03 4.57 5.04
C THR A 46 -0.46 3.16 5.11
N ARG A 47 -1.15 2.26 5.83
CA ARG A 47 -0.65 0.92 6.14
C ARG A 47 -0.97 -0.11 5.06
N MET A 48 -2.12 -0.05 4.41
CA MET A 48 -2.58 -1.06 3.44
C MET A 48 -2.98 -0.50 2.07
N GLY A 49 -2.84 0.82 1.87
CA GLY A 49 -3.13 1.47 0.60
C GLY A 49 -4.60 1.87 0.44
N THR A 50 -4.87 2.75 -0.53
CA THR A 50 -6.18 3.39 -0.70
C THR A 50 -7.30 2.40 -1.01
N ASN A 51 -7.06 1.44 -1.92
CA ASN A 51 -8.09 0.50 -2.34
C ASN A 51 -8.52 -0.44 -1.19
N ALA A 52 -7.57 -0.95 -0.42
CA ALA A 52 -7.87 -1.79 0.73
C ALA A 52 -8.52 -1.01 1.87
N ALA A 53 -8.11 0.25 2.08
CA ALA A 53 -8.68 1.13 3.11
C ALA A 53 -10.13 1.55 2.82
N ALA A 54 -10.58 1.45 1.59
CA ALA A 54 -11.96 1.76 1.19
C ALA A 54 -12.95 0.63 1.48
N LEU A 55 -12.48 -0.60 1.74
CA LEU A 55 -13.34 -1.77 1.91
C LEU A 55 -14.05 -1.85 3.28
N PRO A 56 -13.38 -1.50 4.43
CA PRO A 56 -14.06 -1.58 5.71
C PRO A 56 -15.17 -0.55 5.86
N GLN A 57 -16.30 -1.00 6.40
CA GLN A 57 -17.40 -0.15 6.85
C GLN A 57 -17.23 0.16 8.32
N VAL A 58 -17.54 1.39 8.71
CA VAL A 58 -17.40 1.91 10.07
C VAL A 58 -18.77 2.40 10.50
N ASP A 59 -19.26 1.88 11.62
CA ASP A 59 -20.54 2.26 12.21
C ASP A 59 -20.31 2.62 13.69
N PHE A 60 -20.91 3.70 14.14
CA PHE A 60 -20.92 4.11 15.55
C PHE A 60 -22.30 3.88 16.14
N ALA A 61 -22.34 3.43 17.37
CA ALA A 61 -23.57 3.23 18.10
C ALA A 61 -23.42 3.62 19.56
N PRO A 62 -24.43 4.31 20.15
CA PRO A 62 -24.41 4.58 21.57
C PRO A 62 -24.54 3.27 22.35
N THR A 63 -23.98 3.25 23.56
CA THR A 63 -24.22 2.18 24.52
C THR A 63 -25.68 2.19 24.96
N PRO A 64 -26.25 1.08 25.46
CA PRO A 64 -27.67 1.00 25.86
C PRO A 64 -28.08 2.02 26.91
N ASP A 65 -27.16 2.44 27.75
CA ASP A 65 -27.35 3.48 28.78
C ASP A 65 -27.15 4.90 28.23
N GLY A 66 -26.74 5.06 26.99
CA GLY A 66 -26.51 6.34 26.34
C GLY A 66 -25.30 7.12 26.87
N THR A 67 -24.48 6.52 27.73
CA THR A 67 -23.36 7.22 28.39
C THR A 67 -22.08 7.22 27.56
N ALA A 68 -21.95 6.29 26.60
CA ALA A 68 -20.76 6.13 25.78
C ALA A 68 -21.13 5.72 24.35
N GLU A 69 -20.13 5.63 23.50
CA GLU A 69 -20.26 5.22 22.10
C GLU A 69 -19.25 4.13 21.79
N VAL A 70 -19.63 3.16 20.99
CA VAL A 70 -18.78 2.06 20.50
C VAL A 70 -18.71 2.11 18.98
N CYS A 71 -17.61 1.60 18.42
CA CYS A 71 -17.44 1.54 16.98
C CYS A 71 -17.36 0.10 16.51
N ARG A 72 -18.12 -0.22 15.45
CA ARG A 72 -18.08 -1.47 14.73
C ARG A 72 -17.40 -1.27 13.39
N VAL A 73 -16.31 -1.99 13.15
CA VAL A 73 -15.63 -2.05 11.86
C VAL A 73 -15.91 -3.39 11.21
N THR A 74 -16.61 -3.39 10.08
CA THR A 74 -16.88 -4.59 9.30
C THR A 74 -15.98 -4.63 8.08
N ALA A 75 -15.07 -5.59 8.01
CA ALA A 75 -14.13 -5.76 6.92
C ALA A 75 -14.53 -6.96 6.05
N PRO A 76 -14.98 -6.77 4.80
CA PRO A 76 -15.31 -7.86 3.89
C PRO A 76 -14.06 -8.60 3.42
N PRO A 77 -14.19 -9.78 2.82
CA PRO A 77 -13.12 -10.42 2.08
C PRO A 77 -12.61 -9.47 0.98
N SER A 78 -11.30 -9.31 0.89
CA SER A 78 -10.72 -8.46 -0.16
C SER A 78 -10.71 -9.19 -1.51
N PRO A 79 -11.04 -8.52 -2.62
CA PRO A 79 -10.91 -9.08 -3.97
C PRO A 79 -9.45 -9.21 -4.43
N LEU A 80 -8.51 -8.57 -3.75
CA LEU A 80 -7.07 -8.60 -4.03
C LEU A 80 -6.27 -8.83 -2.75
N PRO A 81 -5.03 -9.35 -2.83
CA PRO A 81 -4.16 -9.45 -1.67
C PRO A 81 -3.89 -8.09 -1.03
N VAL A 82 -4.07 -8.01 0.28
CA VAL A 82 -3.80 -6.81 1.08
C VAL A 82 -2.51 -7.00 1.87
N TYR A 83 -1.50 -6.23 1.51
CA TYR A 83 -0.22 -6.21 2.20
C TYR A 83 -0.17 -5.09 3.22
N LEU A 84 0.23 -5.41 4.44
CA LEU A 84 0.37 -4.45 5.51
C LEU A 84 1.80 -3.90 5.55
N LYS A 85 1.94 -2.60 5.33
CA LYS A 85 3.22 -1.90 5.48
C LYS A 85 3.58 -1.80 6.97
N PRO A 86 4.84 -2.03 7.35
CA PRO A 86 5.28 -1.90 8.73
C PRO A 86 5.22 -0.45 9.21
N ALA A 87 5.26 -0.24 10.53
CA ALA A 87 5.58 1.07 11.09
C ALA A 87 7.00 1.47 10.71
N LYS A 88 7.31 2.79 10.75
CA LYS A 88 8.64 3.34 10.39
C LYS A 88 9.78 2.49 10.96
N GLY A 89 10.77 2.17 10.12
CA GLY A 89 12.01 1.50 10.53
C GLY A 89 11.99 -0.04 10.52
N ARG A 90 10.98 -0.68 9.94
CA ARG A 90 10.93 -2.14 9.76
C ARG A 90 10.85 -2.53 8.29
N ASP A 91 11.34 -3.72 7.98
CA ASP A 91 11.40 -4.29 6.64
C ASP A 91 10.04 -4.51 6.01
N GLY A 92 9.94 -4.20 4.74
CA GLY A 92 8.95 -4.57 3.72
C GLY A 92 7.47 -4.73 4.12
N ALA A 93 6.58 -4.65 3.16
CA ALA A 93 5.18 -5.00 3.34
C ALA A 93 5.00 -6.53 3.48
N ALA A 94 4.13 -6.98 4.37
CA ALA A 94 3.89 -8.39 4.63
C ALA A 94 2.42 -8.77 4.44
N LEU A 95 2.18 -10.01 4.00
CA LEU A 95 0.86 -10.60 3.93
C LEU A 95 0.50 -11.21 5.29
N TRP A 96 -0.63 -10.78 5.85
CA TRP A 96 -1.16 -11.29 7.10
C TRP A 96 -2.47 -12.01 6.86
N VAL A 97 -2.63 -13.18 7.44
CA VAL A 97 -3.79 -14.04 7.26
C VAL A 97 -4.33 -14.49 8.62
N ARG A 98 -5.66 -14.51 8.76
CA ARG A 98 -6.32 -15.09 9.91
C ARG A 98 -6.43 -16.59 9.72
N VAL A 99 -5.86 -17.34 10.66
CA VAL A 99 -5.92 -18.81 10.71
C VAL A 99 -6.51 -19.19 12.05
N GLY A 100 -7.78 -19.60 12.05
CA GLY A 100 -8.54 -19.85 13.26
C GLY A 100 -8.62 -18.60 14.16
N ASN A 101 -8.14 -18.71 15.40
CA ASN A 101 -8.15 -17.62 16.38
C ASN A 101 -6.88 -16.75 16.36
N SER A 102 -5.91 -17.03 15.48
CA SER A 102 -4.67 -16.26 15.40
C SER A 102 -4.50 -15.55 14.06
N THR A 103 -3.75 -14.44 14.06
CA THR A 103 -3.33 -13.72 12.87
C THR A 103 -1.84 -13.95 12.66
N ARG A 104 -1.46 -14.47 11.49
CA ARG A 104 -0.07 -14.84 11.19
C ARG A 104 0.44 -14.04 9.99
N ARG A 105 1.68 -13.61 10.08
CA ARG A 105 2.48 -13.17 8.95
C ARG A 105 2.88 -14.39 8.15
N LEU A 106 2.68 -14.37 6.84
CA LEU A 106 3.20 -15.40 5.95
C LEU A 106 4.61 -15.04 5.50
N GLU A 107 5.47 -16.05 5.46
CA GLU A 107 6.77 -15.95 4.79
C GLU A 107 6.56 -15.91 3.27
N VAL A 108 7.62 -15.61 2.50
CA VAL A 108 7.47 -15.26 1.08
C VAL A 108 6.92 -16.42 0.25
N ASP A 109 7.38 -17.63 0.49
CA ASP A 109 6.93 -18.86 -0.17
C ASP A 109 5.45 -19.16 0.15
N ASP A 110 5.11 -19.21 1.41
CA ASP A 110 3.71 -19.39 1.88
C ASP A 110 2.78 -18.29 1.35
N ALA A 111 3.27 -17.06 1.28
CA ALA A 111 2.48 -15.93 0.77
C ALA A 111 2.21 -16.06 -0.73
N VAL A 112 3.18 -16.53 -1.52
CA VAL A 112 3.00 -16.79 -2.95
C VAL A 112 1.95 -17.86 -3.16
N ASP A 113 2.08 -19.00 -2.49
CA ASP A 113 1.14 -20.12 -2.60
C ASP A 113 -0.27 -19.72 -2.17
N TYR A 114 -0.38 -19.00 -1.04
CA TYR A 114 -1.66 -18.50 -0.55
C TYR A 114 -2.33 -17.55 -1.54
N VAL A 115 -1.58 -16.62 -2.15
CA VAL A 115 -2.10 -15.69 -3.15
C VAL A 115 -2.58 -16.42 -4.40
N MET A 116 -1.82 -17.40 -4.87
CA MET A 116 -2.18 -18.21 -6.05
C MET A 116 -3.47 -19.01 -5.82
N LEU A 117 -3.64 -19.57 -4.64
CA LEU A 117 -4.84 -20.36 -4.28
C LEU A 117 -6.05 -19.46 -4.01
N ARG A 118 -5.85 -18.35 -3.30
CA ARG A 118 -6.96 -17.50 -2.83
C ARG A 118 -7.52 -16.59 -3.92
N TRP A 119 -6.66 -16.13 -4.83
CA TRP A 119 -7.02 -15.23 -5.93
C TRP A 119 -6.55 -15.75 -7.30
N PRO A 120 -7.07 -16.88 -7.78
CA PRO A 120 -6.60 -17.51 -9.01
C PRO A 120 -6.73 -16.62 -10.25
N ARG A 121 -7.70 -15.69 -10.25
CA ARG A 121 -7.90 -14.74 -11.37
C ARG A 121 -6.76 -13.75 -11.56
N ILE A 122 -5.95 -13.48 -10.55
CA ILE A 122 -4.76 -12.61 -10.69
C ILE A 122 -3.74 -13.25 -11.64
N ASN A 123 -3.66 -14.56 -11.66
CA ASN A 123 -2.71 -15.29 -12.49
C ASN A 123 -3.10 -15.30 -13.97
N HIS A 124 -4.40 -15.24 -14.29
CA HIS A 124 -4.88 -15.32 -15.67
C HIS A 124 -4.77 -14.01 -16.46
N VAL A 125 -4.80 -12.86 -15.78
CA VAL A 125 -4.77 -11.53 -16.46
C VAL A 125 -3.33 -11.03 -16.71
N ALA A 126 -2.34 -11.56 -16.01
CA ALA A 126 -1.01 -10.96 -15.96
C ALA A 126 -0.01 -11.52 -17.00
N TRP A 127 -0.23 -12.71 -17.56
CA TRP A 127 0.75 -13.36 -18.42
C TRP A 127 1.02 -12.62 -19.73
N PRO A 128 0.01 -12.29 -20.55
CA PRO A 128 0.26 -11.59 -21.82
C PRO A 128 0.78 -10.15 -21.61
N ILE A 129 0.28 -9.44 -20.59
CA ILE A 129 0.70 -8.06 -20.30
C ILE A 129 2.13 -8.02 -19.76
N ARG A 130 2.53 -8.97 -18.91
CA ARG A 130 3.91 -9.05 -18.39
C ARG A 130 4.91 -9.41 -19.47
N LEU A 131 4.55 -10.31 -20.38
CA LEU A 131 5.42 -10.67 -21.51
C LEU A 131 5.56 -9.49 -22.48
N GLY A 132 4.47 -8.78 -22.79
CA GLY A 132 4.49 -7.58 -23.61
C GLY A 132 5.37 -6.47 -23.02
N ASN A 133 5.24 -6.18 -21.75
CA ASN A 133 6.06 -5.17 -21.06
C ASN A 133 7.54 -5.59 -20.94
N PHE A 134 7.82 -6.87 -20.77
CA PHE A 134 9.19 -7.39 -20.75
C PHE A 134 9.86 -7.26 -22.14
N LEU A 135 9.15 -7.60 -23.19
CA LEU A 135 9.66 -7.49 -24.57
C LEU A 135 9.85 -6.03 -25.00
N LEU A 136 8.92 -5.14 -24.64
CA LEU A 136 9.02 -3.70 -24.92
C LEU A 136 10.21 -3.05 -24.20
N ARG A 137 10.48 -3.40 -22.94
CA ARG A 137 11.65 -2.90 -22.22
C ARG A 137 12.96 -3.36 -22.85
N ARG A 138 13.01 -4.58 -23.39
CA ARG A 138 14.21 -5.12 -24.04
C ARG A 138 14.50 -4.42 -25.37
N ASP A 139 13.49 -3.96 -26.09
CA ASP A 139 13.65 -3.21 -27.34
C ASP A 139 14.15 -1.78 -27.11
N GLN A 140 13.71 -1.11 -26.06
CA GLN A 140 14.19 0.23 -25.69
C GLN A 140 15.69 0.24 -25.31
N SER A 141 16.19 -0.84 -24.70
CA SER A 141 17.62 -0.96 -24.36
C SER A 141 18.51 -1.15 -25.59
N ARG A 142 17.95 -1.58 -26.73
CA ARG A 142 18.69 -1.78 -27.98
C ARG A 142 18.73 -0.54 -28.88
N ARG A 143 17.87 0.46 -28.62
CA ARG A 143 17.81 1.70 -29.41
C ARG A 143 18.67 2.84 -28.87
N ALA A 144 19.36 2.65 -27.75
CA ALA A 144 20.43 3.55 -27.33
C ALA A 144 21.64 3.29 -28.24
N LEU A 145 21.71 4.00 -29.38
CA LEU A 145 22.90 4.04 -30.21
C LEU A 145 24.05 4.60 -29.39
N PRO A 146 25.23 3.98 -29.38
CA PRO A 146 26.39 4.57 -28.74
C PRO A 146 26.69 5.90 -29.45
N ILE A 147 26.63 6.99 -28.70
CA ILE A 147 27.15 8.28 -29.15
C ILE A 147 28.65 8.06 -29.32
N ASN A 148 29.11 8.03 -30.58
CA ASN A 148 30.53 7.88 -30.90
C ASN A 148 31.26 9.17 -30.45
N PRO A 149 32.11 9.14 -29.42
CA PRO A 149 32.79 10.34 -28.95
C PRO A 149 33.85 10.87 -29.93
N ALA A 150 34.15 10.12 -31.01
CA ALA A 150 35.17 10.51 -32.00
C ALA A 150 34.69 11.62 -32.97
N ALA A 151 33.37 11.90 -33.08
CA ALA A 151 32.87 12.96 -33.95
C ALA A 151 32.90 14.37 -33.33
N ALA A 152 33.18 14.49 -32.04
CA ALA A 152 33.20 15.78 -31.35
C ALA A 152 34.57 16.47 -31.35
N VAL A 153 35.63 15.79 -31.80
CA VAL A 153 37.01 16.33 -31.77
C VAL A 153 37.39 17.07 -33.07
N THR A 154 36.67 16.85 -34.17
CA THR A 154 37.01 17.43 -35.48
C THR A 154 36.45 18.85 -35.70
N ALA A 155 35.55 19.32 -34.84
CA ALA A 155 34.98 20.66 -34.92
C ALA A 155 35.68 21.76 -34.14
N ALA A 156 36.71 21.39 -33.33
CA ALA A 156 37.41 22.34 -32.45
C ALA A 156 38.80 22.75 -32.92
N THR A 157 39.26 22.30 -34.13
CA THR A 157 40.62 22.59 -34.63
C THR A 157 40.66 23.40 -35.90
N GLY A 158 39.58 24.07 -36.25
CA GLY A 158 39.48 24.87 -37.49
C GLY A 158 39.14 26.34 -37.26
N SER A 159 39.86 27.04 -36.39
CA SER A 159 39.80 28.52 -36.33
C SER A 159 40.94 29.10 -35.48
N ARG A 160 42.13 29.02 -36.02
CA ARG A 160 43.22 29.90 -35.60
C ARG A 160 44.28 29.88 -36.71
N ASP A 161 44.19 30.79 -37.59
CA ASP A 161 45.27 31.41 -38.39
C ASP A 161 44.61 32.37 -39.34
N ASP A 162 44.53 33.64 -39.00
CA ASP A 162 44.81 34.77 -39.82
C ASP A 162 44.46 36.06 -39.04
N GLU A 163 45.45 36.75 -38.64
CA GLU A 163 45.63 38.20 -38.74
C GLU A 163 46.84 38.60 -37.89
N GLY A 164 47.95 38.63 -38.55
CA GLY A 164 49.11 39.33 -38.15
C GLY A 164 49.59 40.18 -39.28
N ALA A 165 49.98 41.38 -38.99
CA ALA A 165 50.76 42.33 -39.74
C ALA A 165 50.00 43.59 -40.16
N GLY A 166 50.48 44.70 -39.65
CA GLY A 166 50.30 45.99 -40.27
C GLY A 166 50.27 47.20 -39.33
N GLN A 167 51.43 47.74 -38.99
CA GLN A 167 51.73 49.11 -38.61
C GLN A 167 51.44 49.54 -37.16
#